data_1eebcda2bb9c824336a1a973988f0cf6
#
_entry.id   1eebcda2bb9c824336a1a973988f0cf6
#
_cell.length_a   1.000
_cell.length_b   1.000
_cell.length_c   1.000
_cell.angle_alpha   90.00
_cell.angle_beta   90.00
_cell.angle_gamma   90.00
#
_symmetry.space_group_name_H-M   'P 1'
#
loop_
_entity.id
_entity.type
_entity.pdbx_description
1 polymer ?
#
loop_
_entity_poly.entity_id
_entity_poly.type
_entity_poly.pdbx_seq_one_letter_code
_entity_poly.pdbx_strand_id
1 'polypeptide(L)'
;MDFELMIHRQAEIDLEEILIFYNNIKNNLGFEVYDEVYDYIQEIKSRPFSFRKETEQIRVCFTKRFHFAIYFVVVEDLFKIWIIGVINQKDNPNKLERRISVLNLN
;
A
#
# COMPACT_ATOMS: atom_id res chain seq x y z
N MET A 1 9.59 -9.33 -17.28
CA MET A 1 8.60 -10.31 -16.82
C MET A 1 7.55 -9.60 -15.98
N ASP A 2 6.29 -9.83 -16.30
CA ASP A 2 5.20 -9.06 -15.68
C ASP A 2 4.66 -9.75 -14.44
N PHE A 3 4.63 -9.00 -13.34
CA PHE A 3 3.96 -9.45 -12.14
C PHE A 3 2.46 -9.14 -12.22
N GLU A 4 1.64 -10.02 -11.70
CA GLU A 4 0.22 -9.76 -11.49
C GLU A 4 0.04 -9.01 -10.19
N LEU A 5 -0.64 -7.87 -10.24
CA LEU A 5 -0.89 -7.04 -9.06
C LEU A 5 -2.19 -7.45 -8.40
N MET A 6 -2.10 -7.80 -7.13
CA MET A 6 -3.24 -8.15 -6.30
C MET A 6 -3.36 -7.14 -5.16
N ILE A 7 -4.56 -6.73 -4.86
CA ILE A 7 -4.80 -5.83 -3.72
C ILE A 7 -5.55 -6.65 -2.67
N HIS A 8 -4.93 -6.83 -1.52
CA HIS A 8 -5.56 -7.57 -0.42
C HIS A 8 -6.79 -6.81 0.08
N ARG A 9 -7.81 -7.53 0.53
CA ARG A 9 -9.04 -6.93 1.03
C ARG A 9 -8.79 -5.87 2.10
N GLN A 10 -7.82 -6.09 2.99
CA GLN A 10 -7.48 -5.10 4.01
C GLN A 10 -6.93 -3.81 3.42
N ALA A 11 -6.16 -3.89 2.34
CA ALA A 11 -5.66 -2.71 1.64
C ALA A 11 -6.78 -2.00 0.88
N GLU A 12 -7.73 -2.74 0.33
CA GLU A 12 -8.92 -2.13 -0.28
C GLU A 12 -9.72 -1.31 0.74
N ILE A 13 -9.88 -1.85 1.95
CA ILE A 13 -10.56 -1.14 3.04
C ILE A 13 -9.79 0.13 3.39
N ASP A 14 -8.44 0.05 3.48
CA ASP A 14 -7.62 1.23 3.72
C ASP A 14 -7.92 2.32 2.68
N LEU A 15 -7.96 1.94 1.40
CA LEU A 15 -8.20 2.88 0.30
C LEU A 15 -9.60 3.50 0.37
N GLU A 16 -10.61 2.70 0.70
CA GLU A 16 -11.98 3.19 0.88
C GLU A 16 -12.06 4.22 2.00
N GLU A 17 -11.43 3.92 3.15
CA GLU A 17 -11.41 4.82 4.29
C GLU A 17 -10.67 6.13 3.97
N ILE A 18 -9.55 6.03 3.25
CA ILE A 18 -8.78 7.20 2.81
C ILE A 18 -9.64 8.09 1.90
N LEU A 19 -10.32 7.48 0.94
CA LEU A 19 -11.17 8.20 0.00
C LEU A 19 -12.25 8.99 0.73
N ILE A 20 -12.95 8.34 1.65
CA ILE A 20 -14.03 8.96 2.43
C ILE A 20 -13.48 10.08 3.31
N PHE A 21 -12.40 9.83 4.04
CA PHE A 21 -11.80 10.79 4.96
C PHE A 21 -11.41 12.09 4.24
N TYR A 22 -10.68 11.97 3.14
CA TYR A 22 -10.19 13.16 2.43
C TYR A 22 -11.30 13.88 1.67
N ASN A 23 -12.29 13.17 1.14
CA ASN A 23 -13.45 13.80 0.50
C ASN A 23 -14.31 14.58 1.50
N ASN A 24 -14.29 14.19 2.77
CA ASN A 24 -14.96 14.94 3.83
C ASN A 24 -14.21 16.22 4.21
N ILE A 25 -12.89 16.26 3.99
CA ILE A 25 -12.10 17.46 4.24
C ILE A 25 -12.33 18.49 3.12
N LYS A 26 -12.26 18.03 1.88
CA LYS A 26 -12.45 18.88 0.71
C LYS A 26 -13.01 18.04 -0.42
N ASN A 27 -13.98 18.58 -1.14
CA ASN A 27 -14.61 17.88 -2.24
C ASN A 27 -13.56 17.42 -3.26
N ASN A 28 -13.61 16.16 -3.64
CA ASN A 28 -12.71 15.51 -4.59
C ASN A 28 -11.25 15.32 -4.11
N LEU A 29 -10.91 15.71 -2.88
CA LEU A 29 -9.55 15.54 -2.38
C LEU A 29 -9.20 14.06 -2.24
N GLY A 30 -10.16 13.22 -1.86
CA GLY A 30 -9.93 11.78 -1.77
C GLY A 30 -9.51 11.16 -3.11
N PHE A 31 -10.06 11.65 -4.20
CA PHE A 31 -9.68 11.18 -5.54
C PHE A 31 -8.25 11.58 -5.89
N GLU A 32 -7.78 12.74 -5.45
CA GLU A 32 -6.38 13.15 -5.65
C GLU A 32 -5.42 12.25 -4.87
N VAL A 33 -5.78 11.89 -3.66
CA VAL A 33 -4.98 10.95 -2.85
C VAL A 33 -4.95 9.58 -3.51
N TYR A 34 -6.11 9.11 -3.96
CA TYR A 34 -6.24 7.82 -4.63
C TYR A 34 -5.37 7.78 -5.89
N ASP A 35 -5.37 8.85 -6.69
CA ASP A 35 -4.58 8.92 -7.91
C ASP A 35 -3.09 8.84 -7.62
N GLU A 36 -2.63 9.52 -6.57
CA GLU A 36 -1.22 9.42 -6.17
C GLU A 36 -0.85 8.00 -5.77
N VAL A 37 -1.67 7.39 -4.92
CA VAL A 37 -1.42 6.01 -4.47
C VAL A 37 -1.42 5.05 -5.66
N TYR A 38 -2.38 5.20 -6.56
CA TYR A 38 -2.48 4.35 -7.74
C TYR A 38 -1.23 4.45 -8.62
N ASP A 39 -0.73 5.67 -8.84
CA ASP A 39 0.48 5.87 -9.64
C ASP A 39 1.69 5.16 -9.03
N TYR A 40 1.84 5.23 -7.72
CA TYR A 40 2.92 4.51 -7.02
C TYR A 40 2.73 3.00 -7.08
N ILE A 41 1.49 2.52 -7.01
CA ILE A 41 1.21 1.08 -7.17
C ILE A 41 1.64 0.61 -8.56
N GLN A 42 1.45 1.41 -9.60
CA GLN A 42 1.92 1.07 -10.94
C GLN A 42 3.44 1.00 -11.00
N GLU A 43 4.15 1.88 -10.29
CA GLU A 43 5.60 1.79 -10.19
C GLU A 43 6.04 0.52 -9.46
N ILE A 44 5.34 0.15 -8.39
CA ILE A 44 5.60 -1.11 -7.68
C ILE A 44 5.47 -2.29 -8.64
N LYS A 45 4.42 -2.30 -9.44
CA LYS A 45 4.19 -3.37 -10.41
C LYS A 45 5.34 -3.48 -11.42
N SER A 46 5.85 -2.35 -11.89
CA SER A 46 6.88 -2.34 -12.93
C SER A 46 8.28 -2.68 -12.40
N ARG A 47 8.57 -2.37 -11.14
CA ARG A 47 9.92 -2.59 -10.57
C ARG A 47 9.86 -2.89 -9.07
N PRO A 48 9.24 -4.00 -8.67
CA PRO A 48 8.97 -4.28 -7.26
C PRO A 48 10.23 -4.40 -6.39
N PHE A 49 11.35 -4.82 -6.96
CA PHE A 49 12.58 -5.02 -6.21
C PHE A 49 13.40 -3.74 -6.02
N SER A 50 12.95 -2.61 -6.59
CA SER A 50 13.60 -1.31 -6.40
C SER A 50 13.27 -0.67 -5.05
N PHE A 51 12.26 -1.17 -4.36
CA PHE A 51 11.79 -0.62 -3.10
C PHE A 51 12.42 -1.35 -1.91
N ARG A 52 12.68 -0.60 -0.84
CA ARG A 52 13.37 -1.17 0.32
C ARG A 52 12.48 -2.17 1.07
N LYS A 53 13.13 -3.08 1.76
CA LYS A 53 12.45 -4.02 2.64
C LYS A 53 12.20 -3.35 3.99
N GLU A 54 10.96 -3.46 4.46
CA GLU A 54 10.59 -3.07 5.80
C GLU A 54 10.78 -4.22 6.77
N THR A 55 10.45 -5.42 6.31
CA THR A 55 10.74 -6.68 7.00
C THR A 55 11.33 -7.65 5.98
N GLU A 56 11.60 -8.86 6.38
CA GLU A 56 12.14 -9.86 5.47
C GLU A 56 11.23 -10.11 4.27
N GLN A 57 9.91 -10.07 4.47
CA GLN A 57 8.93 -10.35 3.43
C GLN A 57 8.24 -9.12 2.86
N ILE A 58 8.26 -8.00 3.58
CA ILE A 58 7.45 -6.83 3.24
C ILE A 58 8.33 -5.70 2.74
N ARG A 59 7.98 -5.15 1.59
CA ARG A 59 8.60 -3.95 1.04
C ARG A 59 7.66 -2.78 1.21
N VAL A 60 8.21 -1.56 1.11
CA VAL A 60 7.45 -0.34 1.33
C VAL A 60 7.79 0.71 0.26
N CYS A 61 6.75 1.39 -0.19
CA CYS A 61 6.85 2.54 -1.08
C CYS A 61 6.17 3.73 -0.39
N PHE A 62 6.88 4.85 -0.28
CA PHE A 62 6.34 6.04 0.35
C PHE A 62 5.84 7.01 -0.71
N THR A 63 4.61 7.53 -0.54
CA THR A 63 4.09 8.58 -1.41
C THR A 63 4.58 9.93 -0.89
N LYS A 64 4.81 10.88 -1.81
CA LYS A 64 5.44 12.16 -1.46
C LYS A 64 4.46 13.24 -1.05
N ARG A 65 3.32 13.35 -1.75
CA ARG A 65 2.38 14.44 -1.52
C ARG A 65 1.53 14.23 -0.27
N PHE A 66 0.95 13.04 -0.13
CA PHE A 66 0.02 12.74 0.96
C PHE A 66 0.62 11.86 2.06
N HIS A 67 1.88 11.46 1.91
CA HIS A 67 2.65 10.76 2.95
C HIS A 67 2.05 9.44 3.40
N PHE A 68 1.66 8.60 2.45
CA PHE A 68 1.27 7.22 2.73
C PHE A 68 2.43 6.26 2.55
N ALA A 69 2.40 5.17 3.31
CA ALA A 69 3.28 4.03 3.14
C ALA A 69 2.46 2.91 2.50
N ILE A 70 2.90 2.47 1.33
CA ILE A 70 2.25 1.36 0.61
C ILE A 70 3.10 0.12 0.88
N TYR A 71 2.54 -0.81 1.64
CA TYR A 71 3.22 -2.06 2.00
C TYR A 71 2.81 -3.17 1.05
N PHE A 72 3.80 -3.95 0.61
CA PHE A 72 3.52 -5.02 -0.34
C PHE A 72 4.47 -6.20 -0.16
N VAL A 73 4.03 -7.36 -0.65
CA VAL A 73 4.78 -8.60 -0.65
C VAL A 73 4.92 -9.10 -2.08
N VAL A 74 6.13 -9.49 -2.45
CA VAL A 74 6.38 -10.08 -3.78
C VAL A 74 6.44 -11.60 -3.61
N VAL A 75 5.54 -12.29 -4.28
CA VAL A 75 5.52 -13.75 -4.31
C VAL A 75 6.13 -14.19 -5.64
N GLU A 76 7.44 -14.38 -5.64
CA GLU A 76 8.21 -14.61 -6.88
C GLU A 76 7.77 -15.85 -7.64
N ASP A 77 7.55 -16.94 -6.93
CA ASP A 77 7.17 -18.22 -7.55
C ASP A 77 5.87 -18.14 -8.34
N LEU A 78 4.98 -17.24 -7.96
CA LEU A 78 3.68 -17.05 -8.59
C LEU A 78 3.62 -15.81 -9.47
N PHE A 79 4.72 -15.06 -9.57
CA PHE A 79 4.77 -13.76 -10.27
C PHE A 79 3.65 -12.82 -9.83
N LYS A 80 3.42 -12.75 -8.53
CA LYS A 80 2.36 -11.90 -7.94
C LYS A 80 2.94 -10.91 -6.96
N ILE A 81 2.32 -9.73 -6.92
CA ILE A 81 2.59 -8.70 -5.92
C ILE A 81 1.29 -8.48 -5.17
N TRP A 82 1.34 -8.59 -3.84
CA TRP A 82 0.19 -8.31 -2.99
C TRP A 82 0.38 -6.98 -2.28
N ILE A 83 -0.49 -6.02 -2.57
CA ILE A 83 -0.59 -4.81 -1.77
C ILE A 83 -1.35 -5.18 -0.50
N ILE A 84 -0.71 -5.04 0.65
CA ILE A 84 -1.28 -5.49 1.93
C ILE A 84 -1.70 -4.35 2.84
N GLY A 85 -1.29 -3.13 2.54
CA GLY A 85 -1.69 -1.99 3.36
C GLY A 85 -1.32 -0.67 2.73
N VAL A 86 -2.16 0.33 2.97
CA VAL A 86 -1.89 1.73 2.62
C VAL A 86 -2.14 2.52 3.89
N ILE A 87 -1.06 2.89 4.58
CA ILE A 87 -1.10 3.41 5.93
C ILE A 87 -0.45 4.79 5.96
N ASN A 88 -1.12 5.77 6.59
CA ASN A 88 -0.57 7.11 6.73
C ASN A 88 0.72 7.04 7.55
N GLN A 89 1.79 7.68 7.07
CA GLN A 89 3.10 7.67 7.73
C GLN A 89 3.07 8.31 9.12
N LYS A 90 2.09 9.17 9.39
CA LYS A 90 1.93 9.83 10.69
C LYS A 90 1.06 9.05 11.65
N ASP A 91 0.53 7.93 11.20
CA ASP A 91 -0.34 7.09 12.01
C ASP A 91 0.46 6.27 13.03
N ASN A 92 -0.26 5.58 13.92
CA ASN A 92 0.34 4.75 14.95
C ASN A 92 1.35 3.77 14.34
N PRO A 93 2.63 3.78 14.79
CA PRO A 93 3.64 2.88 14.22
C PRO A 93 3.33 1.40 14.40
N ASN A 94 2.41 1.06 15.30
CA ASN A 94 2.00 -0.34 15.50
C ASN A 94 1.00 -0.82 14.45
N LYS A 95 0.52 0.04 13.57
CA LYS A 95 -0.46 -0.35 12.56
C LYS A 95 0.05 -1.44 11.62
N LEU A 96 1.30 -1.34 11.19
CA LEU A 96 1.89 -2.37 10.34
C LEU A 96 1.99 -3.70 11.09
N GLU A 97 2.43 -3.69 12.34
CA GLU A 97 2.51 -4.91 13.14
C GLU A 97 1.16 -5.59 13.29
N ARG A 98 0.11 -4.80 13.52
CA ARG A 98 -1.26 -5.33 13.59
C ARG A 98 -1.68 -5.95 12.26
N ARG A 99 -1.34 -5.30 11.15
CA ARG A 99 -1.66 -5.81 9.83
C ARG A 99 -0.95 -7.13 9.56
N ILE A 100 0.34 -7.22 9.90
CA ILE A 100 1.12 -8.44 9.78
C ILE A 100 0.47 -9.58 10.57
N SER A 101 0.03 -9.29 11.78
CA SER A 101 -0.64 -10.28 12.63
C SER A 101 -1.96 -10.76 12.01
N VAL A 102 -2.78 -9.84 11.54
CA VAL A 102 -4.07 -10.15 10.91
C VAL A 102 -3.88 -11.01 9.65
N LEU A 103 -2.85 -10.70 8.85
CA LEU A 103 -2.58 -11.43 7.61
C LEU A 103 -1.73 -12.68 7.81
N ASN A 104 -1.28 -12.93 9.03
CA ASN A 104 -0.50 -14.12 9.37
C ASN A 104 0.84 -14.20 8.62
N LEU A 105 1.52 -13.07 8.51
CA LEU A 105 2.79 -12.93 7.78
C LEU A 105 4.03 -12.99 8.69
N ASN A 106 3.93 -13.61 9.83
CA ASN A 106 5.05 -13.71 10.77
C ASN A 106 6.07 -14.77 10.36
#